data_d1646fb5fa43bad8a835afbf958693da
#
_entry.id   d1646fb5fa43bad8a835afbf958693da
#
_cell.length_a   1.000
_cell.length_b   1.000
_cell.length_c   1.000
_cell.angle_alpha   90.00
_cell.angle_beta   90.00
_cell.angle_gamma   90.00
#
_symmetry.space_group_name_H-M   'P 1'
#
loop_
_entity.id
_entity.type
_entity.pdbx_description
1 polymer ?
#
loop_
_entity_poly.entity_id
_entity_poly.type
_entity_poly.pdbx_seq_one_letter_code
_entity_poly.pdbx_strand_id
1 'polypeptide(L)'
;MRFWEIDFLRGCAVITMVIYHLLYNLYAFGSLNINLYQGFWHYFQVATASTFLAHAGVSLTLSYNRTLQQGSQPRFTKYLKRGLRILGWGMVITVFTYFTLGDWYVRFGVLHCIGVSTILGYFFLALPNDVFTLVVSLLCLVLGHILSYHTFPFSFLLFLGFMPHHFHTIDYFPLFPWWGVVLLGIFLGKQLYPGYQRAFSLPDWSQVLPVQVVSFLGRHSLTIYLLHQPIIIV
;
A
#
# COMPACT_ATOMS: atom_id res chain seq x y z
N MET A 1 -5.03 -11.51 20.68
CA MET A 1 -3.64 -10.99 20.74
C MET A 1 -3.40 -10.12 19.52
N ARG A 2 -2.61 -9.05 19.59
CA ARG A 2 -2.27 -8.18 18.47
C ARG A 2 -0.76 -8.23 18.27
N PHE A 3 -0.29 -8.31 17.05
CA PHE A 3 1.15 -8.40 16.73
C PHE A 3 1.73 -6.99 16.67
N TRP A 4 2.52 -6.61 17.69
CA TRP A 4 3.10 -5.27 17.81
C TRP A 4 4.05 -4.94 16.66
N GLU A 5 4.80 -5.95 16.17
CA GLU A 5 5.74 -5.80 15.06
C GLU A 5 5.06 -5.37 13.75
N ILE A 6 3.82 -5.81 13.51
CA ILE A 6 3.03 -5.41 12.33
C ILE A 6 2.62 -3.94 12.43
N ASP A 7 2.19 -3.49 13.62
CA ASP A 7 1.87 -2.07 13.83
C ASP A 7 3.13 -1.20 13.79
N PHE A 8 4.25 -1.68 14.34
CA PHE A 8 5.54 -0.99 14.33
C PHE A 8 6.07 -0.79 12.91
N LEU A 9 6.16 -1.86 12.11
CA LEU A 9 6.61 -1.76 10.73
C LEU A 9 5.72 -0.85 9.87
N ARG A 10 4.40 -0.87 10.11
CA ARG A 10 3.47 0.06 9.46
C ARG A 10 3.74 1.51 9.90
N GLY A 11 4.09 1.72 11.17
CA GLY A 11 4.49 3.03 11.69
C GLY A 11 5.77 3.54 11.05
N CYS A 12 6.78 2.68 10.89
CA CYS A 12 7.99 3.01 10.14
C CYS A 12 7.67 3.44 8.69
N ALA A 13 6.80 2.68 8.00
CA ALA A 13 6.39 3.02 6.63
C ALA A 13 5.64 4.37 6.57
N VAL A 14 4.84 4.71 7.57
CA VAL A 14 4.16 6.02 7.67
C VAL A 14 5.17 7.14 7.89
N ILE A 15 6.15 6.94 8.78
CA ILE A 15 7.19 7.95 9.05
C ILE A 15 8.01 8.21 7.77
N THR A 16 8.47 7.16 7.09
CA THR A 16 9.25 7.30 5.85
C THR A 16 8.43 7.96 4.74
N MET A 17 7.14 7.66 4.65
CA MET A 17 6.21 8.31 3.72
C MET A 17 6.10 9.82 3.99
N VAL A 18 5.90 10.23 5.25
CA VAL A 18 5.79 11.66 5.62
C VAL A 18 7.11 12.40 5.33
N ILE A 19 8.26 11.78 5.65
CA ILE A 19 9.58 12.34 5.34
C ILE A 19 9.73 12.53 3.82
N TYR A 20 9.39 11.52 3.01
CA TYR A 20 9.51 11.64 1.56
C TYR A 20 8.63 12.75 0.99
N HIS A 21 7.38 12.87 1.46
CA HIS A 21 6.48 13.92 0.99
C HIS A 21 6.91 15.32 1.44
N LEU A 22 7.50 15.46 2.63
CA LEU A 22 8.09 16.71 3.07
C LEU A 22 9.24 17.12 2.12
N LEU A 23 10.16 16.20 1.82
CA LEU A 23 11.25 16.44 0.89
C LEU A 23 10.75 16.78 -0.52
N TYR A 24 9.71 16.07 -0.97
CA TYR A 24 9.06 16.31 -2.26
C TYR A 24 8.48 17.75 -2.33
N ASN A 25 7.77 18.19 -1.30
CA ASN A 25 7.23 19.54 -1.25
C ASN A 25 8.32 20.60 -1.23
N LEU A 26 9.37 20.41 -0.41
CA LEU A 26 10.53 21.33 -0.39
C LEU A 26 11.25 21.40 -1.75
N TYR A 27 11.34 20.30 -2.47
CA TYR A 27 11.87 20.27 -3.83
C TYR A 27 10.91 21.00 -4.81
N ALA A 28 9.62 20.72 -4.75
CA ALA A 28 8.61 21.30 -5.64
C ALA A 28 8.48 22.82 -5.45
N PHE A 29 8.66 23.33 -4.22
CA PHE A 29 8.67 24.77 -3.90
C PHE A 29 10.04 25.44 -4.10
N GLY A 30 11.03 24.71 -4.65
CA GLY A 30 12.35 25.27 -4.96
C GLY A 30 13.26 25.50 -3.73
N SER A 31 12.87 25.04 -2.55
CA SER A 31 13.65 25.18 -1.31
C SER A 31 14.81 24.19 -1.20
N LEU A 32 14.76 23.08 -1.94
CA LEU A 32 15.78 22.04 -1.97
C LEU A 32 16.17 21.70 -3.41
N ASN A 33 17.47 21.65 -3.68
CA ASN A 33 17.99 21.23 -4.99
C ASN A 33 18.53 19.80 -4.91
N ILE A 34 17.61 18.83 -4.81
CA ILE A 34 17.92 17.39 -4.80
C ILE A 34 17.08 16.67 -5.87
N ASN A 35 17.69 15.67 -6.54
CA ASN A 35 16.92 14.87 -7.49
C ASN A 35 16.23 13.70 -6.77
N LEU A 36 14.93 13.82 -6.54
CA LEU A 36 14.11 12.80 -5.86
C LEU A 36 13.74 11.62 -6.76
N TYR A 37 13.89 11.76 -8.07
CA TYR A 37 13.50 10.75 -9.05
C TYR A 37 14.62 9.78 -9.41
N GLN A 38 15.83 9.97 -8.87
CA GLN A 38 17.01 9.16 -9.18
C GLN A 38 17.78 8.75 -7.92
N GLY A 39 18.59 7.69 -8.06
CA GLY A 39 19.49 7.22 -7.01
C GLY A 39 18.77 6.81 -5.73
N PHE A 40 19.35 7.16 -4.58
CA PHE A 40 18.86 6.77 -3.25
C PHE A 40 17.39 7.13 -3.01
N TRP A 41 16.94 8.33 -3.39
CA TRP A 41 15.59 8.81 -3.10
C TRP A 41 14.52 8.07 -3.91
N HIS A 42 14.83 7.69 -5.14
CA HIS A 42 13.95 6.82 -5.91
C HIS A 42 13.74 5.46 -5.23
N TYR A 43 14.84 4.80 -4.81
CA TYR A 43 14.74 3.53 -4.10
C TYR A 43 14.05 3.66 -2.74
N PHE A 44 14.28 4.77 -2.04
CA PHE A 44 13.61 5.07 -0.77
C PHE A 44 12.08 5.18 -0.94
N GLN A 45 11.62 5.88 -1.99
CA GLN A 45 10.21 5.95 -2.33
C GLN A 45 9.62 4.57 -2.63
N VAL A 46 10.27 3.82 -3.52
CA VAL A 46 9.82 2.48 -3.92
C VAL A 46 9.78 1.53 -2.72
N ALA A 47 10.81 1.54 -1.87
CA ALA A 47 10.87 0.73 -0.65
C ALA A 47 9.75 1.10 0.33
N THR A 48 9.50 2.40 0.55
CA THR A 48 8.42 2.90 1.41
C THR A 48 7.06 2.43 0.91
N ALA A 49 6.78 2.62 -0.37
CA ALA A 49 5.53 2.20 -1.01
C ALA A 49 5.35 0.68 -0.97
N SER A 50 6.40 -0.07 -1.30
CA SER A 50 6.41 -1.54 -1.25
C SER A 50 6.14 -2.06 0.16
N THR A 51 6.79 -1.47 1.17
CA THR A 51 6.56 -1.82 2.58
C THR A 51 5.10 -1.59 2.97
N PHE A 52 4.52 -0.45 2.59
CA PHE A 52 3.13 -0.12 2.90
C PHE A 52 2.14 -1.09 2.25
N LEU A 53 2.34 -1.42 0.98
CA LEU A 53 1.48 -2.33 0.22
C LEU A 53 1.63 -3.80 0.67
N ALA A 54 2.85 -4.26 0.93
CA ALA A 54 3.09 -5.58 1.49
C ALA A 54 2.41 -5.74 2.86
N HIS A 55 2.50 -4.71 3.73
CA HIS A 55 1.79 -4.69 5.01
C HIS A 55 0.27 -4.73 4.86
N ALA A 56 -0.29 -4.14 3.82
CA ALA A 56 -1.71 -4.29 3.53
C ALA A 56 -2.06 -5.77 3.28
N GLY A 57 -1.26 -6.48 2.49
CA GLY A 57 -1.40 -7.93 2.25
C GLY A 57 -1.29 -8.77 3.52
N VAL A 58 -0.23 -8.57 4.32
CA VAL A 58 -0.06 -9.25 5.62
C VAL A 58 -1.27 -9.00 6.53
N SER A 59 -1.74 -7.76 6.60
CA SER A 59 -2.89 -7.38 7.44
C SER A 59 -4.20 -8.02 6.97
N LEU A 60 -4.36 -8.26 5.67
CA LEU A 60 -5.50 -9.00 5.13
C LEU A 60 -5.45 -10.46 5.60
N THR A 61 -4.28 -11.11 5.52
CA THR A 61 -4.08 -12.50 6.00
C THR A 61 -4.35 -12.62 7.49
N LEU A 62 -3.82 -11.71 8.30
CA LEU A 62 -4.08 -11.70 9.74
C LEU A 62 -5.57 -11.52 10.04
N SER A 63 -6.26 -10.63 9.33
CA SER A 63 -7.72 -10.44 9.48
C SER A 63 -8.51 -11.68 9.10
N TYR A 64 -8.06 -12.43 8.09
CA TYR A 64 -8.66 -13.68 7.63
C TYR A 64 -8.47 -14.78 8.67
N ASN A 65 -7.22 -15.06 9.06
CA ASN A 65 -6.85 -16.09 10.00
C ASN A 65 -7.48 -15.85 11.38
N ARG A 66 -7.55 -14.58 11.83
CA ARG A 66 -8.25 -14.24 13.09
C ARG A 66 -9.73 -14.61 13.05
N THR A 67 -10.41 -14.40 11.92
CA THR A 67 -11.82 -14.76 11.78
C THR A 67 -12.01 -16.26 11.85
N LEU A 68 -11.12 -17.05 11.21
CA LEU A 68 -11.12 -18.52 11.30
C LEU A 68 -10.86 -19.00 12.74
N GLN A 69 -9.86 -18.41 13.43
CA GLN A 69 -9.55 -18.73 14.82
C GLN A 69 -10.73 -18.48 15.77
N GLN A 70 -11.59 -17.53 15.44
CA GLN A 70 -12.82 -17.24 16.19
C GLN A 70 -13.99 -18.17 15.84
N GLY A 71 -13.75 -19.24 15.07
CA GLY A 71 -14.76 -20.20 14.65
C GLY A 71 -15.77 -19.66 13.62
N SER A 72 -15.46 -18.51 12.98
CA SER A 72 -16.32 -17.89 11.99
C SER A 72 -15.73 -18.00 10.59
N GLN A 73 -16.60 -18.15 9.58
CA GLN A 73 -16.15 -18.13 8.18
C GLN A 73 -15.92 -16.68 7.71
N PRO A 74 -14.73 -16.39 7.11
CA PRO A 74 -14.47 -15.09 6.53
C PRO A 74 -15.41 -14.82 5.33
N ARG A 75 -16.25 -13.79 5.42
CA ARG A 75 -17.20 -13.44 4.35
C ARG A 75 -16.62 -12.42 3.39
N PHE A 76 -16.79 -12.63 2.08
CA PHE A 76 -16.37 -11.68 1.03
C PHE A 76 -16.88 -10.27 1.29
N THR A 77 -18.11 -10.11 1.77
CA THR A 77 -18.73 -8.81 2.07
C THR A 77 -17.93 -7.95 3.05
N LYS A 78 -17.17 -8.56 3.98
CA LYS A 78 -16.26 -7.85 4.90
C LYS A 78 -15.14 -7.16 4.13
N TYR A 79 -14.52 -7.86 3.18
CA TYR A 79 -13.40 -7.36 2.36
C TYR A 79 -13.89 -6.37 1.32
N LEU A 80 -15.04 -6.63 0.70
CA LEU A 80 -15.71 -5.71 -0.22
C LEU A 80 -16.00 -4.36 0.46
N LYS A 81 -16.68 -4.36 1.63
CA LYS A 81 -16.98 -3.13 2.38
C LYS A 81 -15.71 -2.39 2.79
N ARG A 82 -14.66 -3.12 3.21
CA ARG A 82 -13.35 -2.53 3.57
C ARG A 82 -12.68 -1.91 2.36
N GLY A 83 -12.62 -2.62 1.23
CA GLY A 83 -12.00 -2.14 -0.01
C GLY A 83 -12.75 -0.93 -0.58
N LEU A 84 -14.09 -0.97 -0.62
CA LEU A 84 -14.92 0.16 -1.08
C LEU A 84 -14.74 1.41 -0.19
N ARG A 85 -14.59 1.24 1.14
CA ARG A 85 -14.31 2.38 2.03
C ARG A 85 -12.95 3.02 1.72
N ILE A 86 -11.92 2.22 1.48
CA ILE A 86 -10.58 2.72 1.13
C ILE A 86 -10.61 3.39 -0.25
N LEU A 87 -11.28 2.77 -1.23
CA LEU A 87 -11.53 3.33 -2.55
C LEU A 87 -12.26 4.67 -2.47
N GLY A 88 -13.29 4.77 -1.63
CA GLY A 88 -14.02 6.02 -1.38
C GLY A 88 -13.10 7.15 -0.91
N TRP A 89 -12.17 6.88 0.00
CA TRP A 89 -11.15 7.86 0.39
C TRP A 89 -10.20 8.19 -0.76
N GLY A 90 -9.82 7.21 -1.59
CA GLY A 90 -9.08 7.47 -2.83
C GLY A 90 -9.83 8.42 -3.76
N MET A 91 -11.14 8.20 -3.96
CA MET A 91 -11.99 9.09 -4.78
C MET A 91 -12.12 10.50 -4.20
N VAL A 92 -12.14 10.64 -2.86
CA VAL A 92 -12.11 11.98 -2.21
C VAL A 92 -10.82 12.71 -2.58
N ILE A 93 -9.66 12.03 -2.54
CA ILE A 93 -8.38 12.61 -2.96
C ILE A 93 -8.42 12.97 -4.46
N THR A 94 -8.95 12.10 -5.32
CA THR A 94 -9.10 12.38 -6.76
C THR A 94 -9.89 13.65 -6.98
N VAL A 95 -11.07 13.78 -6.37
CA VAL A 95 -11.92 14.96 -6.51
C VAL A 95 -11.23 16.21 -5.97
N PHE A 96 -10.62 16.13 -4.78
CA PHE A 96 -9.91 17.27 -4.19
C PHE A 96 -8.75 17.72 -5.10
N THR A 97 -7.91 16.79 -5.56
CA THR A 97 -6.75 17.11 -6.40
C THR A 97 -7.16 17.56 -7.80
N TYR A 98 -8.29 17.10 -8.33
CA TYR A 98 -8.82 17.60 -9.60
C TYR A 98 -9.12 19.11 -9.56
N PHE A 99 -9.72 19.60 -8.48
CA PHE A 99 -10.02 21.01 -8.33
C PHE A 99 -8.81 21.86 -7.94
N THR A 100 -7.79 21.27 -7.31
CA THR A 100 -6.63 22.04 -6.81
C THR A 100 -5.42 21.99 -7.73
N LEU A 101 -5.22 20.91 -8.48
CA LEU A 101 -4.01 20.65 -9.27
C LEU A 101 -4.27 20.54 -10.80
N GLY A 102 -5.51 20.67 -11.26
CA GLY A 102 -5.86 20.55 -12.67
C GLY A 102 -5.38 19.23 -13.26
N ASP A 103 -4.63 19.24 -14.35
CA ASP A 103 -4.20 18.04 -15.09
C ASP A 103 -3.30 17.08 -14.28
N TRP A 104 -2.72 17.52 -13.17
CA TRP A 104 -1.85 16.74 -12.30
C TRP A 104 -2.61 15.96 -11.21
N TYR A 105 -3.94 15.95 -11.25
CA TYR A 105 -4.75 15.27 -10.23
C TYR A 105 -4.46 13.77 -10.11
N VAL A 106 -4.74 13.21 -8.95
CA VAL A 106 -4.61 11.77 -8.68
C VAL A 106 -5.68 10.99 -9.41
N ARG A 107 -5.30 10.22 -10.43
CA ARG A 107 -6.22 9.40 -11.23
C ARG A 107 -6.37 8.01 -10.65
N PHE A 108 -5.27 7.38 -10.28
CA PHE A 108 -5.25 6.06 -9.64
C PHE A 108 -4.05 5.99 -8.67
N GLY A 109 -4.22 6.50 -7.45
CA GLY A 109 -3.17 6.55 -6.43
C GLY A 109 -3.17 5.31 -5.51
N VAL A 110 -2.34 5.36 -4.48
CA VAL A 110 -2.10 4.22 -3.57
C VAL A 110 -3.37 3.74 -2.86
N LEU A 111 -4.32 4.61 -2.47
CA LEU A 111 -5.58 4.17 -1.86
C LEU A 111 -6.48 3.44 -2.85
N HIS A 112 -6.49 3.83 -4.12
CA HIS A 112 -7.21 3.08 -5.16
C HIS A 112 -6.64 1.67 -5.29
N CYS A 113 -5.31 1.57 -5.40
CA CYS A 113 -4.61 0.29 -5.46
C CYS A 113 -4.92 -0.59 -4.24
N ILE A 114 -4.80 -0.07 -3.01
CA ILE A 114 -5.09 -0.83 -1.77
C ILE A 114 -6.56 -1.23 -1.70
N GLY A 115 -7.47 -0.34 -2.10
CA GLY A 115 -8.91 -0.60 -2.10
C GLY A 115 -9.28 -1.77 -3.00
N VAL A 116 -8.84 -1.74 -4.28
CA VAL A 116 -9.04 -2.82 -5.25
C VAL A 116 -8.33 -4.09 -4.80
N SER A 117 -7.07 -3.98 -4.37
CA SER A 117 -6.28 -5.11 -3.89
C SER A 117 -6.89 -5.79 -2.66
N THR A 118 -7.57 -5.04 -1.79
CA THR A 118 -8.30 -5.60 -0.64
C THR A 118 -9.47 -6.48 -1.09
N ILE A 119 -10.18 -6.08 -2.14
CA ILE A 119 -11.31 -6.84 -2.68
C ILE A 119 -10.80 -8.10 -3.39
N LEU A 120 -9.84 -7.94 -4.30
CA LEU A 120 -9.27 -9.04 -5.08
C LEU A 120 -8.47 -10.01 -4.21
N GLY A 121 -7.79 -9.50 -3.17
CA GLY A 121 -6.98 -10.29 -2.25
C GLY A 121 -7.78 -11.36 -1.49
N TYR A 122 -9.10 -11.16 -1.28
CA TYR A 122 -9.95 -12.15 -0.64
C TYR A 122 -9.88 -13.52 -1.33
N PHE A 123 -9.89 -13.54 -2.65
CA PHE A 123 -9.83 -14.80 -3.40
C PHE A 123 -8.52 -15.55 -3.17
N PHE A 124 -7.41 -14.84 -3.00
CA PHE A 124 -6.10 -15.43 -2.72
C PHE A 124 -5.94 -15.86 -1.26
N LEU A 125 -6.64 -15.21 -0.32
CA LEU A 125 -6.68 -15.63 1.09
C LEU A 125 -7.36 -16.98 1.25
N ALA A 126 -8.40 -17.25 0.47
CA ALA A 126 -9.17 -18.49 0.53
C ALA A 126 -8.48 -19.68 -0.18
N LEU A 127 -7.47 -19.43 -1.01
CA LEU A 127 -6.75 -20.49 -1.73
C LEU A 127 -5.87 -21.31 -0.77
N PRO A 128 -5.91 -22.64 -0.87
CA PRO A 128 -5.07 -23.52 -0.05
C PRO A 128 -3.61 -23.53 -0.54
N ASN A 129 -3.37 -23.21 -1.81
CA ASN A 129 -2.03 -23.26 -2.42
C ASN A 129 -1.36 -21.87 -2.38
N ASP A 130 -0.40 -21.73 -1.47
CA ASP A 130 0.36 -20.49 -1.29
C ASP A 130 1.33 -20.23 -2.45
N VAL A 131 1.86 -21.28 -3.07
CA VAL A 131 2.76 -21.17 -4.23
C VAL A 131 2.06 -20.49 -5.40
N PHE A 132 0.77 -20.78 -5.63
CA PHE A 132 -0.01 -20.09 -6.66
C PHE A 132 -0.07 -18.57 -6.39
N THR A 133 -0.29 -18.17 -5.14
CA THR A 133 -0.29 -16.74 -4.76
C THR A 133 1.08 -16.08 -5.05
N LEU A 134 2.18 -16.78 -4.74
CA LEU A 134 3.52 -16.30 -5.03
C LEU A 134 3.77 -16.18 -6.54
N VAL A 135 3.40 -17.20 -7.33
CA VAL A 135 3.56 -17.18 -8.79
C VAL A 135 2.79 -16.00 -9.42
N VAL A 136 1.53 -15.80 -9.03
CA VAL A 136 0.73 -14.66 -9.54
C VAL A 136 1.34 -13.33 -9.10
N SER A 137 1.86 -13.24 -7.86
CA SER A 137 2.58 -12.05 -7.38
C SER A 137 3.76 -11.72 -8.29
N LEU A 138 4.62 -12.71 -8.57
CA LEU A 138 5.80 -12.52 -9.43
C LEU A 138 5.40 -12.15 -10.86
N LEU A 139 4.37 -12.77 -11.42
CA LEU A 139 3.86 -12.42 -12.74
C LEU A 139 3.36 -10.96 -12.79
N CYS A 140 2.66 -10.48 -11.75
CA CYS A 140 2.23 -9.09 -11.65
C CYS A 140 3.42 -8.13 -11.60
N LEU A 141 4.49 -8.48 -10.85
CA LEU A 141 5.71 -7.67 -10.75
C LEU A 141 6.42 -7.58 -12.11
N VAL A 142 6.61 -8.73 -12.79
CA VAL A 142 7.23 -8.80 -14.12
C VAL A 142 6.41 -8.03 -15.15
N LEU A 143 5.08 -8.23 -15.16
CA LEU A 143 4.20 -7.53 -16.08
C LEU A 143 4.24 -6.02 -15.86
N GLY A 144 4.20 -5.56 -14.62
CA GLY A 144 4.30 -4.13 -14.31
C GLY A 144 5.65 -3.54 -14.71
N HIS A 145 6.73 -4.30 -14.55
CA HIS A 145 8.05 -3.90 -15.03
C HIS A 145 8.07 -3.76 -16.56
N ILE A 146 7.52 -4.72 -17.29
CA ILE A 146 7.42 -4.64 -18.76
C ILE A 146 6.57 -3.43 -19.17
N LEU A 147 5.40 -3.23 -18.58
CA LEU A 147 4.50 -2.13 -18.91
C LEU A 147 5.12 -0.76 -18.65
N SER A 148 6.03 -0.62 -17.67
CA SER A 148 6.69 0.65 -17.34
C SER A 148 7.58 1.20 -18.46
N TYR A 149 7.99 0.39 -19.41
CA TYR A 149 8.79 0.80 -20.58
C TYR A 149 7.94 1.21 -21.79
N HIS A 150 6.61 1.08 -21.72
CA HIS A 150 5.72 1.33 -22.85
C HIS A 150 4.67 2.38 -22.51
N THR A 151 4.31 3.15 -23.51
CA THR A 151 3.16 4.07 -23.45
C THR A 151 2.13 3.69 -24.51
N PHE A 152 0.86 4.01 -24.27
CA PHE A 152 -0.27 3.52 -25.06
C PHE A 152 -1.14 4.68 -25.57
N PRO A 153 -1.84 4.53 -26.71
CA PRO A 153 -2.71 5.57 -27.25
C PRO A 153 -4.09 5.66 -26.56
N PHE A 154 -4.31 4.90 -25.49
CA PHE A 154 -5.59 4.83 -24.78
C PHE A 154 -5.38 4.98 -23.27
N SER A 155 -6.44 5.39 -22.54
CA SER A 155 -6.39 5.66 -21.09
C SER A 155 -7.28 4.75 -20.23
N PHE A 156 -8.17 3.94 -20.82
CA PHE A 156 -9.15 3.16 -20.08
C PHE A 156 -8.53 1.99 -19.26
N LEU A 157 -7.31 1.54 -19.59
CA LEU A 157 -6.56 0.54 -18.81
C LEU A 157 -5.49 1.16 -17.89
N LEU A 158 -5.55 2.46 -17.64
CA LEU A 158 -4.62 3.17 -16.77
C LEU A 158 -4.48 2.48 -15.39
N PHE A 159 -5.59 2.04 -14.80
CA PHE A 159 -5.61 1.37 -13.50
C PHE A 159 -4.83 0.04 -13.47
N LEU A 160 -4.60 -0.59 -14.62
CA LEU A 160 -3.80 -1.80 -14.73
C LEU A 160 -2.30 -1.52 -14.90
N GLY A 161 -1.91 -0.33 -15.36
CA GLY A 161 -0.51 0.02 -15.64
C GLY A 161 -0.21 0.38 -17.09
N PHE A 162 -1.24 0.41 -17.96
CA PHE A 162 -1.12 0.86 -19.34
C PHE A 162 -1.10 2.39 -19.36
N MET A 163 0.08 2.97 -19.30
CA MET A 163 0.26 4.42 -19.17
C MET A 163 0.03 5.12 -20.52
N PRO A 164 -0.87 6.10 -20.61
CA PRO A 164 -1.11 6.84 -21.83
C PRO A 164 0.06 7.76 -22.22
N HIS A 165 0.13 8.14 -23.51
CA HIS A 165 1.01 9.23 -23.93
C HIS A 165 0.63 10.52 -23.19
N HIS A 166 1.63 11.34 -22.81
CA HIS A 166 1.46 12.62 -22.12
C HIS A 166 0.66 12.53 -20.81
N PHE A 167 0.89 11.44 -20.04
CA PHE A 167 0.25 11.23 -18.76
C PHE A 167 0.96 11.98 -17.63
N HIS A 168 0.22 12.79 -16.88
CA HIS A 168 0.70 13.51 -15.70
C HIS A 168 -0.18 13.21 -14.50
N THR A 169 0.41 13.00 -13.35
CA THR A 169 -0.26 12.82 -12.06
C THR A 169 0.78 12.89 -10.93
N ILE A 170 0.36 13.32 -9.75
CA ILE A 170 1.24 13.37 -8.57
C ILE A 170 1.32 12.05 -7.82
N ASP A 171 0.36 11.12 -8.04
CA ASP A 171 0.30 9.82 -7.35
C ASP A 171 -0.25 8.77 -8.31
N TYR A 172 0.59 7.76 -8.67
CA TYR A 172 0.22 6.71 -9.60
C TYR A 172 0.68 5.34 -9.10
N PHE A 173 -0.30 4.51 -8.72
CA PHE A 173 -0.09 3.17 -8.22
C PHE A 173 -0.98 2.17 -8.95
N PRO A 174 -0.71 1.85 -10.24
CA PRO A 174 -1.51 0.89 -10.99
C PRO A 174 -1.43 -0.50 -10.37
N LEU A 175 -2.39 -1.37 -10.70
CA LEU A 175 -2.41 -2.73 -10.19
C LEU A 175 -1.13 -3.50 -10.55
N PHE A 176 -0.60 -3.33 -11.77
CA PHE A 176 0.71 -3.87 -12.10
C PHE A 176 1.77 -2.76 -12.03
N PRO A 177 2.81 -2.92 -11.21
CA PRO A 177 3.25 -4.08 -10.40
C PRO A 177 2.65 -4.16 -8.98
N TRP A 178 1.95 -3.14 -8.49
CA TRP A 178 1.70 -2.90 -7.07
C TRP A 178 0.76 -3.92 -6.41
N TRP A 179 -0.18 -4.48 -7.15
CA TRP A 179 -0.98 -5.61 -6.67
C TRP A 179 -0.11 -6.85 -6.43
N GLY A 180 0.94 -7.05 -7.23
CA GLY A 180 1.95 -8.08 -6.98
C GLY A 180 2.59 -7.94 -5.60
N VAL A 181 2.92 -6.72 -5.18
CA VAL A 181 3.46 -6.45 -3.84
C VAL A 181 2.45 -6.79 -2.73
N VAL A 182 1.17 -6.50 -2.94
CA VAL A 182 0.10 -6.88 -1.98
C VAL A 182 -0.04 -8.41 -1.91
N LEU A 183 -0.01 -9.10 -3.04
CA LEU A 183 -0.05 -10.57 -3.09
C LEU A 183 1.17 -11.21 -2.41
N LEU A 184 2.36 -10.63 -2.60
CA LEU A 184 3.56 -11.03 -1.87
C LEU A 184 3.36 -10.87 -0.36
N GLY A 185 2.72 -9.78 0.06
CA GLY A 185 2.33 -9.57 1.45
C GLY A 185 1.34 -10.62 1.96
N ILE A 186 0.36 -11.04 1.14
CA ILE A 186 -0.56 -12.14 1.49
C ILE A 186 0.21 -13.45 1.65
N PHE A 187 1.10 -13.77 0.71
CA PHE A 187 1.95 -14.96 0.78
C PHE A 187 2.81 -14.95 2.07
N LEU A 188 3.54 -13.86 2.32
CA LEU A 188 4.35 -13.72 3.52
C LEU A 188 3.49 -13.81 4.80
N GLY A 189 2.31 -13.21 4.80
CA GLY A 189 1.38 -13.30 5.92
C GLY A 189 0.95 -14.74 6.23
N LYS A 190 0.74 -15.56 5.21
CA LYS A 190 0.41 -17.00 5.38
C LYS A 190 1.60 -17.81 5.92
N GLN A 191 2.83 -17.50 5.46
CA GLN A 191 4.04 -18.19 5.91
C GLN A 191 4.47 -17.76 7.33
N LEU A 192 4.39 -16.47 7.64
CA LEU A 192 4.89 -15.92 8.89
C LEU A 192 3.86 -16.01 10.03
N TYR A 193 2.56 -16.06 9.71
CA TYR A 193 1.48 -16.05 10.68
C TYR A 193 0.41 -17.13 10.40
N PRO A 194 0.81 -18.43 10.23
CA PRO A 194 -0.15 -19.51 10.01
C PRO A 194 -1.11 -19.63 11.20
N GLY A 195 -2.42 -19.81 10.91
CA GLY A 195 -3.43 -19.98 11.98
C GLY A 195 -3.49 -18.82 12.98
N TYR A 196 -3.05 -17.61 12.61
CA TYR A 196 -2.96 -16.44 13.50
C TYR A 196 -1.94 -16.62 14.64
N GLN A 197 -0.84 -17.33 14.39
CA GLN A 197 0.28 -17.53 15.31
C GLN A 197 1.59 -17.18 14.59
N ARG A 198 2.61 -16.69 15.33
CA ARG A 198 3.93 -16.47 14.73
C ARG A 198 4.61 -17.80 14.43
N ALA A 199 5.16 -17.94 13.21
CA ALA A 199 6.02 -19.05 12.83
C ALA A 199 7.49 -18.86 13.26
N PHE A 200 7.81 -17.73 13.90
CA PHE A 200 9.16 -17.34 14.34
C PHE A 200 9.16 -16.83 15.77
N SER A 201 10.29 -16.90 16.44
CA SER A 201 10.48 -16.31 17.77
C SER A 201 10.89 -14.86 17.65
N LEU A 202 10.24 -13.97 18.39
CA LEU A 202 10.58 -12.56 18.48
C LEU A 202 10.44 -12.11 19.93
N PRO A 203 11.45 -11.47 20.52
CA PRO A 203 11.34 -10.86 21.85
C PRO A 203 10.17 -9.89 21.92
N ASP A 204 9.50 -9.82 23.05
CA ASP A 204 8.38 -8.91 23.24
C ASP A 204 8.89 -7.49 23.61
N TRP A 205 8.96 -6.61 22.63
CA TRP A 205 9.28 -5.20 22.80
C TRP A 205 8.04 -4.29 22.85
N SER A 206 6.86 -4.86 22.99
CA SER A 206 5.60 -4.10 22.98
C SER A 206 5.51 -3.06 24.10
N GLN A 207 6.30 -3.23 25.17
CA GLN A 207 6.34 -2.31 26.32
C GLN A 207 7.43 -1.23 26.19
N VAL A 208 8.28 -1.28 25.18
CA VAL A 208 9.35 -0.29 24.95
C VAL A 208 8.75 0.99 24.35
N LEU A 209 8.95 2.12 25.00
CA LEU A 209 8.30 3.40 24.62
C LEU A 209 8.46 3.78 23.15
N PRO A 210 9.66 3.77 22.52
CA PRO A 210 9.79 4.02 21.08
C PRO A 210 8.94 3.08 20.22
N VAL A 211 8.85 1.79 20.59
CA VAL A 211 8.02 0.80 19.87
C VAL A 211 6.54 1.13 20.02
N GLN A 212 6.10 1.55 21.20
CA GLN A 212 4.71 1.95 21.44
C GLN A 212 4.32 3.16 20.60
N VAL A 213 5.19 4.20 20.56
CA VAL A 213 4.95 5.43 19.81
C VAL A 213 4.85 5.12 18.31
N VAL A 214 5.82 4.39 17.75
CA VAL A 214 5.82 4.02 16.34
C VAL A 214 4.62 3.12 16.01
N SER A 215 4.30 2.15 16.87
CA SER A 215 3.12 1.30 16.68
C SER A 215 1.81 2.09 16.77
N PHE A 216 1.75 3.14 17.58
CA PHE A 216 0.60 4.05 17.62
C PHE A 216 0.42 4.75 16.26
N LEU A 217 1.48 5.28 15.66
CA LEU A 217 1.44 5.87 14.31
C LEU A 217 0.96 4.84 13.27
N GLY A 218 1.47 3.60 13.36
CA GLY A 218 1.06 2.51 12.48
C GLY A 218 -0.43 2.17 12.59
N ARG A 219 -1.01 2.25 13.79
CA ARG A 219 -2.45 2.04 14.00
C ARG A 219 -3.31 3.14 13.37
N HIS A 220 -2.79 4.35 13.28
CA HIS A 220 -3.48 5.52 12.72
C HIS A 220 -3.02 5.86 11.29
N SER A 221 -2.35 4.90 10.62
CA SER A 221 -1.73 5.09 9.30
C SER A 221 -2.65 5.72 8.25
N LEU A 222 -3.92 5.31 8.18
CA LEU A 222 -4.87 5.87 7.21
C LEU A 222 -5.19 7.34 7.51
N THR A 223 -5.39 7.68 8.78
CA THR A 223 -5.66 9.08 9.19
C THR A 223 -4.44 9.95 8.88
N ILE A 224 -3.24 9.48 9.23
CA ILE A 224 -2.00 10.20 8.93
C ILE A 224 -1.83 10.35 7.42
N TYR A 225 -2.10 9.29 6.64
CA TYR A 225 -2.04 9.35 5.18
C TYR A 225 -3.00 10.41 4.60
N LEU A 226 -4.21 10.55 5.14
CA LEU A 226 -5.18 11.53 4.65
C LEU A 226 -4.82 12.98 5.05
N LEU A 227 -4.20 13.16 6.21
CA LEU A 227 -3.96 14.48 6.78
C LEU A 227 -2.56 15.05 6.51
N HIS A 228 -1.55 14.20 6.18
CA HIS A 228 -0.16 14.66 6.10
C HIS A 228 0.05 15.74 5.03
N GLN A 229 -0.50 15.57 3.82
CA GLN A 229 -0.33 16.55 2.75
C GLN A 229 -0.99 17.90 3.06
N PRO A 230 -2.27 17.97 3.48
CA PRO A 230 -2.84 19.24 3.95
C PRO A 230 -2.04 19.93 5.07
N ILE A 231 -1.39 19.16 5.97
CA ILE A 231 -0.60 19.73 7.07
C ILE A 231 0.78 20.22 6.59
N ILE A 232 1.41 19.52 5.64
CA ILE A 232 2.77 19.87 5.18
C ILE A 232 2.76 21.04 4.18
N ILE A 233 1.67 21.23 3.43
CA ILE A 233 1.55 22.29 2.40
C ILE A 233 1.18 23.64 3.02
N VAL A 234 0.61 23.67 4.21
CA VAL A 234 0.30 24.90 4.97
C VAL A 234 1.57 25.50 5.56
#